data_662ae8e201540e9c45c2c0b741e3ca58
#
_entry.id   662ae8e201540e9c45c2c0b741e3ca58
#
_cell.length_a   1.000
_cell.length_b   1.000
_cell.length_c   1.000
_cell.angle_alpha   90.00
_cell.angle_beta   90.00
_cell.angle_gamma   90.00
#
_symmetry.space_group_name_H-M   'P 1'
#
loop_
_entity.id
_entity.type
_entity.pdbx_description
1 polymer ?
#
loop_
_entity_poly.entity_id
_entity_poly.type
_entity_poly.pdbx_seq_one_letter_code
_entity_poly.pdbx_strand_id
1 'polypeptide(L)'
;VIGAAMQLFLTGSINYSLQKNLSELQDNGNFGLNFIIKDIKLANLDADMSVINDRNKYSGIVLTSLKSYASLNADDKLVQSANLPLTLTNATSNIANLTLAKVGPSNVGEASDQLVIQYKAFDPNGFDCEGGSFTQEEIDQGTFVVQRYYLRPDGKSSDLALVCDAGRYKTLVETASLPTGISGLGEQSQIIMRRVDYFHVLLGIKQNNSD
;
A
#
# COMPACT_ATOMS: atom_id res chain seq x y z
N VAL A 1 -52.32 -21.97 11.12
CA VAL A 1 -51.53 -21.41 12.26
C VAL A 1 -50.08 -21.82 12.18
N ILE A 2 -49.71 -23.08 11.93
CA ILE A 2 -48.33 -23.56 11.87
C ILE A 2 -47.55 -22.91 10.71
N GLY A 3 -48.15 -22.74 9.53
CA GLY A 3 -47.50 -22.10 8.36
C GLY A 3 -47.11 -20.64 8.62
N ALA A 4 -47.96 -19.87 9.30
CA ALA A 4 -47.67 -18.48 9.63
C ALA A 4 -46.50 -18.35 10.64
N ALA A 5 -46.45 -19.27 11.62
CA ALA A 5 -45.34 -19.30 12.57
C ALA A 5 -44.01 -19.66 11.92
N MET A 6 -43.99 -20.60 10.96
CA MET A 6 -42.80 -20.93 10.17
C MET A 6 -42.33 -19.75 9.32
N GLN A 7 -43.23 -19.02 8.67
CA GLN A 7 -42.86 -17.83 7.88
C GLN A 7 -42.24 -16.73 8.75
N LEU A 8 -42.78 -16.47 9.93
CA LEU A 8 -42.21 -15.50 10.88
C LEU A 8 -40.81 -15.90 11.34
N PHE A 9 -40.62 -17.19 11.65
CA PHE A 9 -39.29 -17.69 12.03
C PHE A 9 -38.28 -17.58 10.91
N LEU A 10 -38.62 -17.97 9.69
CA LEU A 10 -37.74 -17.86 8.52
C LEU A 10 -37.39 -16.41 8.22
N THR A 11 -38.37 -15.52 8.24
CA THR A 11 -38.16 -14.08 8.02
C THR A 11 -37.27 -13.49 9.12
N GLY A 12 -37.49 -13.87 10.38
CA GLY A 12 -36.65 -13.46 11.50
C GLY A 12 -35.21 -13.94 11.37
N SER A 13 -35.03 -15.19 10.98
CA SER A 13 -33.69 -15.77 10.75
C SER A 13 -32.93 -15.09 9.62
N ILE A 14 -33.62 -14.82 8.49
CA ILE A 14 -33.02 -14.10 7.36
C ILE A 14 -32.62 -12.68 7.76
N ASN A 15 -33.51 -11.94 8.44
CA ASN A 15 -33.26 -10.60 8.90
C ASN A 15 -32.09 -10.54 9.88
N TYR A 16 -31.99 -11.47 10.82
CA TYR A 16 -30.87 -11.58 11.73
C TYR A 16 -29.55 -11.82 10.99
N SER A 17 -29.57 -12.75 10.02
CA SER A 17 -28.37 -13.04 9.20
C SER A 17 -27.91 -11.82 8.39
N LEU A 18 -28.87 -11.09 7.80
CA LEU A 18 -28.58 -9.85 7.05
C LEU A 18 -28.01 -8.76 7.95
N GLN A 19 -28.60 -8.53 9.12
CA GLN A 19 -28.11 -7.54 10.07
C GLN A 19 -26.71 -7.88 10.58
N LYS A 20 -26.45 -9.15 10.90
CA LYS A 20 -25.13 -9.61 11.31
C LYS A 20 -24.08 -9.37 10.22
N ASN A 21 -24.38 -9.79 8.99
CA ASN A 21 -23.47 -9.62 7.86
C ASN A 21 -23.19 -8.13 7.56
N LEU A 22 -24.19 -7.27 7.68
CA LEU A 22 -24.06 -5.83 7.50
C LEU A 22 -23.19 -5.22 8.58
N SER A 23 -23.38 -5.60 9.84
CA SER A 23 -22.53 -5.15 10.96
C SER A 23 -21.07 -5.56 10.77
N GLU A 24 -20.84 -6.84 10.43
CA GLU A 24 -19.48 -7.34 10.16
C GLU A 24 -18.81 -6.58 9.00
N LEU A 25 -19.56 -6.23 7.97
CA LEU A 25 -19.04 -5.46 6.83
C LEU A 25 -18.71 -4.02 7.22
N GLN A 26 -19.56 -3.38 8.02
CA GLN A 26 -19.29 -2.02 8.52
C GLN A 26 -18.08 -1.99 9.45
N ASP A 27 -17.96 -2.95 10.37
CA ASP A 27 -16.83 -3.03 11.30
C ASP A 27 -15.52 -3.28 10.55
N ASN A 28 -15.53 -4.21 9.60
CA ASN A 28 -14.40 -4.52 8.73
C ASN A 28 -13.97 -3.30 7.90
N GLY A 29 -14.95 -2.59 7.29
CA GLY A 29 -14.70 -1.39 6.52
C GLY A 29 -14.11 -0.25 7.36
N ASN A 30 -14.71 0.03 8.51
CA ASN A 30 -14.24 1.08 9.41
C ASN A 30 -12.83 0.80 9.95
N PHE A 31 -12.56 -0.44 10.36
CA PHE A 31 -11.24 -0.84 10.84
C PHE A 31 -10.20 -0.71 9.74
N GLY A 32 -10.45 -1.29 8.57
CA GLY A 32 -9.51 -1.28 7.45
C GLY A 32 -9.23 0.14 6.94
N LEU A 33 -10.26 0.99 6.80
CA LEU A 33 -10.07 2.37 6.37
C LEU A 33 -9.26 3.18 7.40
N ASN A 34 -9.54 3.05 8.69
CA ASN A 34 -8.77 3.73 9.72
C ASN A 34 -7.30 3.28 9.74
N PHE A 35 -7.05 2.01 9.49
CA PHE A 35 -5.70 1.47 9.39
C PHE A 35 -4.94 2.12 8.23
N ILE A 36 -5.50 2.11 7.04
CA ILE A 36 -4.88 2.71 5.85
C ILE A 36 -4.68 4.22 6.02
N ILE A 37 -5.67 4.93 6.58
CA ILE A 37 -5.57 6.38 6.83
C ILE A 37 -4.40 6.68 7.78
N LYS A 38 -4.20 5.87 8.83
CA LYS A 38 -3.06 5.99 9.73
C LYS A 38 -1.75 5.88 8.96
N ASP A 39 -1.62 4.88 8.12
CA ASP A 39 -0.39 4.63 7.36
C ASP A 39 -0.16 5.68 6.28
N ILE A 40 -1.20 6.13 5.58
CA ILE A 40 -1.09 7.23 4.60
C ILE A 40 -0.60 8.53 5.26
N LYS A 41 -0.99 8.77 6.52
CA LYS A 41 -0.49 9.95 7.27
C LYS A 41 1.00 9.86 7.59
N LEU A 42 1.58 8.67 7.61
CA LEU A 42 3.03 8.47 7.76
C LEU A 42 3.78 8.71 6.44
N ALA A 43 3.08 8.66 5.30
CA ALA A 43 3.69 8.89 4.01
C ALA A 43 4.37 10.27 3.98
N ASN A 44 5.61 10.30 3.54
CA ASN A 44 6.47 11.49 3.50
C ASN A 44 6.92 12.00 4.88
N LEU A 45 6.71 11.22 5.95
CA LEU A 45 7.21 11.59 7.27
C LEU A 45 8.75 11.59 7.28
N ASP A 46 9.32 12.66 7.84
CA ASP A 46 10.77 12.89 7.90
C ASP A 46 11.49 12.84 6.52
N ALA A 47 10.76 13.16 5.46
CA ALA A 47 11.35 13.32 4.14
C ALA A 47 12.01 14.69 4.00
N ASP A 48 13.10 14.75 3.22
CA ASP A 48 13.87 15.99 3.00
C ASP A 48 13.04 17.10 2.33
N MET A 49 11.97 16.73 1.67
CA MET A 49 11.09 17.64 0.93
C MET A 49 9.64 17.51 1.38
N SER A 50 8.99 18.63 1.62
CA SER A 50 7.56 18.69 1.99
C SER A 50 6.61 18.40 0.81
N VAL A 51 7.12 18.41 -0.41
CA VAL A 51 6.30 18.21 -1.63
C VAL A 51 6.45 16.78 -2.12
N ILE A 52 5.32 16.11 -2.24
CA ILE A 52 5.24 14.76 -2.85
C ILE A 52 5.13 14.94 -4.37
N ASN A 53 6.08 14.42 -5.11
CA ASN A 53 6.04 14.37 -6.56
C ASN A 53 6.86 13.18 -7.10
N ASP A 54 6.86 12.99 -8.40
CA ASP A 54 7.54 11.91 -9.10
C ASP A 54 9.06 12.07 -9.21
N ARG A 55 9.60 13.24 -8.83
CA ARG A 55 11.02 13.62 -9.00
C ARG A 55 11.80 13.75 -7.69
N ASN A 56 11.12 13.72 -6.55
CA ASN A 56 11.78 13.81 -5.25
C ASN A 56 12.16 12.43 -4.75
N LYS A 57 13.44 12.21 -4.48
CA LYS A 57 13.89 11.00 -3.78
C LYS A 57 13.14 10.89 -2.45
N TYR A 58 12.79 9.67 -2.09
CA TYR A 58 12.10 9.36 -0.83
C TYR A 58 10.72 9.99 -0.67
N SER A 59 10.12 10.49 -1.75
CA SER A 59 8.75 11.02 -1.72
C SER A 59 7.78 9.97 -1.20
N GLY A 60 6.88 10.39 -0.30
CA GLY A 60 6.02 9.50 0.46
C GLY A 60 5.04 8.65 -0.35
N ILE A 61 4.69 9.07 -1.57
CA ILE A 61 3.96 8.24 -2.54
C ILE A 61 4.96 7.82 -3.61
N VAL A 62 5.09 6.53 -3.83
CA VAL A 62 6.05 5.97 -4.78
C VAL A 62 5.44 5.93 -6.17
N LEU A 63 5.78 6.89 -7.00
CA LEU A 63 5.31 7.02 -8.38
C LEU A 63 6.35 6.56 -9.40
N THR A 64 7.64 6.61 -9.03
CA THR A 64 8.75 6.38 -9.93
C THR A 64 9.87 5.56 -9.31
N SER A 65 10.52 4.76 -10.15
CA SER A 65 11.76 4.05 -9.81
C SER A 65 12.71 4.06 -11.01
N LEU A 66 13.96 3.74 -10.81
CA LEU A 66 14.96 3.73 -11.88
C LEU A 66 14.51 2.95 -13.11
N LYS A 67 13.86 1.83 -12.93
CA LYS A 67 13.49 0.95 -14.03
C LYS A 67 12.27 1.46 -14.82
N SER A 68 11.40 2.29 -14.21
CA SER A 68 10.34 2.98 -14.96
C SER A 68 10.90 4.04 -15.92
N TYR A 69 12.13 4.48 -15.70
CA TYR A 69 12.87 5.40 -16.56
C TYR A 69 13.94 4.72 -17.44
N ALA A 70 14.04 3.41 -17.44
CA ALA A 70 15.06 2.69 -18.21
C ALA A 70 14.96 2.89 -19.74
N SER A 71 13.85 3.45 -20.24
CA SER A 71 13.66 3.87 -21.63
C SER A 71 14.11 5.31 -21.90
N LEU A 72 14.50 6.07 -20.88
CA LEU A 72 14.98 7.44 -21.02
C LEU A 72 16.50 7.43 -21.15
N ASN A 73 17.03 8.35 -21.96
CA ASN A 73 18.48 8.48 -22.15
C ASN A 73 19.20 8.74 -20.81
N ALA A 74 20.38 8.17 -20.64
CA ALA A 74 21.19 8.28 -19.40
C ALA A 74 21.50 9.72 -18.98
N ASP A 75 21.41 10.69 -19.88
CA ASP A 75 21.61 12.12 -19.64
C ASP A 75 20.36 12.81 -19.07
N ASP A 76 19.25 12.10 -18.94
CA ASP A 76 18.02 12.70 -18.45
C ASP A 76 18.10 12.86 -16.91
N LYS A 77 18.04 14.11 -16.44
CA LYS A 77 18.08 14.44 -15.00
C LYS A 77 16.97 13.75 -14.18
N LEU A 78 15.91 13.30 -14.85
CA LEU A 78 14.83 12.53 -14.23
C LEU A 78 15.30 11.18 -13.69
N VAL A 79 16.27 10.53 -14.34
CA VAL A 79 16.83 9.24 -13.91
C VAL A 79 17.49 9.33 -12.54
N GLN A 80 18.01 10.51 -12.16
CA GLN A 80 18.68 10.71 -10.88
C GLN A 80 17.73 11.09 -9.74
N SER A 81 16.46 11.35 -10.01
CA SER A 81 15.51 11.90 -9.06
C SER A 81 14.25 11.03 -8.82
N ALA A 82 14.29 9.75 -9.18
CA ALA A 82 13.19 8.83 -8.91
C ALA A 82 12.89 8.70 -7.41
N ASN A 83 11.62 8.47 -7.06
CA ASN A 83 11.18 8.34 -5.66
C ASN A 83 11.90 7.20 -4.94
N LEU A 84 12.09 6.06 -5.59
CA LEU A 84 12.96 5.00 -5.08
C LEU A 84 14.40 5.23 -5.53
N PRO A 85 15.39 4.95 -4.64
CA PRO A 85 16.81 5.05 -4.98
C PRO A 85 17.18 4.23 -6.23
N LEU A 86 18.11 4.76 -7.01
CA LEU A 86 18.56 4.17 -8.28
C LEU A 86 19.12 2.76 -8.17
N THR A 87 19.58 2.37 -6.99
CA THR A 87 20.19 1.06 -6.75
C THR A 87 19.20 -0.01 -6.30
N LEU A 88 17.96 0.36 -6.02
CA LEU A 88 16.90 -0.59 -5.71
C LEU A 88 16.40 -1.26 -7.00
N THR A 89 17.29 -1.99 -7.66
CA THR A 89 17.03 -2.64 -8.96
C THR A 89 16.34 -3.99 -8.84
N ASN A 90 16.14 -4.47 -7.62
CA ASN A 90 15.51 -5.77 -7.41
C ASN A 90 14.05 -5.71 -7.71
N ALA A 91 13.74 -5.86 -8.95
CA ALA A 91 12.40 -6.26 -9.19
C ALA A 91 12.38 -7.29 -10.29
N THR A 92 12.09 -8.45 -9.88
CA THR A 92 11.54 -9.47 -10.76
C THR A 92 10.24 -8.95 -11.39
N SER A 93 9.61 -7.95 -10.77
CA SER A 93 8.58 -7.10 -11.37
C SER A 93 8.60 -5.69 -10.77
N ASN A 94 8.90 -4.68 -11.55
CA ASN A 94 8.85 -3.27 -11.12
C ASN A 94 7.47 -2.77 -10.71
N ILE A 95 6.44 -3.43 -11.18
CA ILE A 95 5.04 -3.14 -10.90
C ILE A 95 4.77 -3.21 -9.40
N ALA A 96 5.44 -4.12 -8.69
CA ALA A 96 5.25 -4.29 -7.26
C ALA A 96 5.64 -3.07 -6.41
N ASN A 97 6.49 -2.19 -6.93
CA ASN A 97 7.10 -1.11 -6.15
C ASN A 97 6.54 0.28 -6.47
N LEU A 98 5.54 0.39 -7.32
CA LEU A 98 4.99 1.68 -7.76
C LEU A 98 3.50 1.78 -7.49
N THR A 99 3.04 3.00 -7.22
CA THR A 99 1.61 3.33 -7.28
C THR A 99 1.18 3.33 -8.74
N LEU A 100 0.24 2.46 -9.08
CA LEU A 100 -0.20 2.23 -10.46
C LEU A 100 -1.72 2.08 -10.52
N ALA A 101 -2.30 2.62 -11.57
CA ALA A 101 -3.70 2.42 -11.89
C ALA A 101 -3.92 1.13 -12.68
N LYS A 102 -5.04 0.44 -12.44
CA LYS A 102 -5.57 -0.66 -13.25
C LYS A 102 -4.62 -1.87 -13.38
N VAL A 103 -4.01 -2.30 -12.29
CA VAL A 103 -3.04 -3.41 -12.28
C VAL A 103 -3.51 -4.63 -11.48
N GLY A 104 -4.53 -4.48 -10.65
CA GLY A 104 -5.03 -5.51 -9.74
C GLY A 104 -6.36 -6.14 -10.17
N PRO A 105 -6.75 -7.26 -9.53
CA PRO A 105 -8.05 -7.88 -9.74
C PRO A 105 -9.19 -7.00 -9.25
N SER A 106 -10.39 -7.21 -9.78
CA SER A 106 -11.62 -6.61 -9.27
C SER A 106 -12.83 -7.47 -9.59
N ASN A 107 -13.97 -7.21 -8.94
CA ASN A 107 -15.26 -7.83 -9.19
C ASN A 107 -16.24 -6.90 -9.91
N VAL A 108 -15.78 -5.72 -10.39
CA VAL A 108 -16.66 -4.67 -10.97
C VAL A 108 -16.39 -4.36 -12.45
N GLY A 109 -15.60 -5.15 -13.16
CA GLY A 109 -15.33 -4.97 -14.58
C GLY A 109 -14.22 -3.95 -14.91
N GLU A 110 -13.76 -3.16 -13.95
CA GLU A 110 -12.59 -2.27 -14.06
C GLU A 110 -11.48 -2.81 -13.16
N ALA A 111 -10.24 -2.85 -13.63
CA ALA A 111 -9.12 -3.34 -12.82
C ALA A 111 -8.81 -2.38 -11.66
N SER A 112 -8.50 -2.94 -10.49
CA SER A 112 -8.16 -2.19 -9.30
C SER A 112 -6.77 -1.56 -9.39
N ASP A 113 -6.59 -0.47 -8.64
CA ASP A 113 -5.31 0.21 -8.52
C ASP A 113 -4.42 -0.46 -7.46
N GLN A 114 -3.19 0.01 -7.39
CA GLN A 114 -2.21 -0.29 -6.36
C GLN A 114 -1.67 1.03 -5.80
N LEU A 115 -1.63 1.15 -4.49
CA LEU A 115 -1.00 2.26 -3.79
C LEU A 115 0.29 1.80 -3.14
N VAL A 116 1.37 2.51 -3.37
CA VAL A 116 2.64 2.29 -2.68
C VAL A 116 3.07 3.58 -2.00
N ILE A 117 3.25 3.49 -0.69
CA ILE A 117 3.74 4.59 0.14
C ILE A 117 5.10 4.23 0.75
N GLN A 118 5.84 5.25 1.14
CA GLN A 118 7.07 5.08 1.90
C GLN A 118 7.23 6.18 2.95
N TYR A 119 7.88 5.82 4.03
CA TYR A 119 8.23 6.72 5.12
C TYR A 119 9.49 6.21 5.84
N LYS A 120 10.18 7.10 6.54
CA LYS A 120 11.33 6.73 7.35
C LYS A 120 10.90 6.15 8.68
N ALA A 121 11.48 5.03 9.09
CA ALA A 121 11.25 4.49 10.43
C ALA A 121 11.75 5.47 11.48
N PHE A 122 10.92 5.81 12.46
CA PHE A 122 11.20 6.85 13.46
C PHE A 122 10.94 6.43 14.90
N ASP A 123 10.20 5.35 15.14
CA ASP A 123 9.82 4.88 16.47
C ASP A 123 10.18 3.40 16.63
N PRO A 124 11.07 3.05 17.59
CA PRO A 124 11.45 1.65 17.83
C PRO A 124 10.30 0.79 18.36
N ASN A 125 9.18 1.40 18.77
CA ASN A 125 7.95 0.67 19.12
C ASN A 125 6.92 0.71 18.00
N GLY A 126 7.26 1.26 16.84
CA GLY A 126 6.42 1.29 15.66
C GLY A 126 6.37 -0.07 14.96
N PHE A 127 5.33 -0.25 14.16
CA PHE A 127 5.12 -1.45 13.37
C PHE A 127 4.78 -1.04 11.93
N ASP A 128 5.23 -1.84 10.99
CA ASP A 128 4.73 -1.77 9.62
C ASP A 128 3.34 -2.42 9.52
N CYS A 129 2.76 -2.39 8.34
CA CYS A 129 1.40 -2.90 8.11
C CYS A 129 1.27 -4.43 8.22
N GLU A 130 2.37 -5.16 8.25
CA GLU A 130 2.39 -6.60 8.48
C GLU A 130 2.62 -6.95 9.97
N GLY A 131 2.83 -5.94 10.82
CA GLY A 131 3.11 -6.11 12.25
C GLY A 131 4.59 -6.33 12.57
N GLY A 132 5.48 -6.09 11.60
CA GLY A 132 6.92 -6.11 11.83
C GLY A 132 7.37 -4.90 12.64
N SER A 133 7.97 -5.10 13.82
CA SER A 133 8.49 -4.02 14.66
C SER A 133 9.79 -3.43 14.08
N PHE A 134 10.07 -2.18 14.42
CA PHE A 134 11.34 -1.53 14.09
C PHE A 134 12.33 -1.70 15.24
N THR A 135 13.59 -1.87 14.90
CA THR A 135 14.69 -1.86 15.86
C THR A 135 15.33 -0.48 15.91
N GLN A 136 15.97 -0.15 17.04
CA GLN A 136 16.73 1.10 17.14
C GLN A 136 17.85 1.16 16.07
N GLU A 137 18.48 0.03 15.78
CA GLU A 137 19.50 -0.06 14.75
C GLU A 137 18.97 0.29 13.36
N GLU A 138 17.77 -0.16 13.00
CA GLU A 138 17.14 0.20 11.72
C GLU A 138 16.87 1.70 11.62
N ILE A 139 16.42 2.32 12.72
CA ILE A 139 16.20 3.77 12.78
C ILE A 139 17.50 4.52 12.61
N ASP A 140 18.55 4.14 13.33
CA ASP A 140 19.87 4.78 13.27
C ASP A 140 20.51 4.63 11.87
N GLN A 141 20.20 3.56 11.16
CA GLN A 141 20.62 3.31 9.78
C GLN A 141 19.75 4.01 8.72
N GLY A 142 18.78 4.82 9.14
CA GLY A 142 17.91 5.56 8.22
C GLY A 142 17.05 4.64 7.36
N THR A 143 16.45 3.61 7.97
CA THR A 143 15.62 2.64 7.28
C THR A 143 14.33 3.29 6.79
N PHE A 144 14.03 3.09 5.52
CA PHE A 144 12.72 3.39 4.94
C PHE A 144 11.85 2.14 4.90
N VAL A 145 10.59 2.35 5.23
CA VAL A 145 9.50 1.36 5.13
C VAL A 145 8.73 1.65 3.86
N VAL A 146 8.53 0.62 3.04
CA VAL A 146 7.70 0.67 1.84
C VAL A 146 6.49 -0.20 2.09
N GLN A 147 5.30 0.32 1.91
CA GLN A 147 4.05 -0.39 2.12
C GLN A 147 3.21 -0.34 0.84
N ARG A 148 2.79 -1.51 0.37
CA ARG A 148 2.01 -1.70 -0.84
C ARG A 148 0.61 -2.18 -0.50
N TYR A 149 -0.40 -1.43 -0.93
CA TYR A 149 -1.81 -1.75 -0.80
C TYR A 149 -2.38 -2.18 -2.15
N TYR A 150 -2.97 -3.36 -2.21
CA TYR A 150 -3.53 -3.91 -3.45
C TYR A 150 -4.58 -4.99 -3.14
N LEU A 151 -5.39 -5.34 -4.13
CA LEU A 151 -6.33 -6.45 -4.00
C LEU A 151 -5.71 -7.77 -4.43
N ARG A 152 -6.04 -8.82 -3.68
CA ARG A 152 -5.78 -10.21 -4.07
C ARG A 152 -6.93 -11.12 -3.69
N PRO A 153 -7.03 -12.32 -4.30
CA PRO A 153 -8.00 -13.33 -3.87
C PRO A 153 -7.85 -13.70 -2.39
N ASP A 154 -8.98 -13.80 -1.68
CA ASP A 154 -9.05 -14.25 -0.29
C ASP A 154 -9.30 -15.77 -0.24
N GLY A 155 -8.23 -16.55 -0.31
CA GLY A 155 -8.29 -17.99 -0.28
C GLY A 155 -8.83 -18.61 -1.57
N LYS A 156 -9.81 -19.53 -1.44
CA LYS A 156 -10.37 -20.30 -2.55
C LYS A 156 -11.69 -19.72 -3.12
N SER A 157 -12.22 -18.68 -2.51
CA SER A 157 -13.42 -18.01 -2.98
C SER A 157 -13.11 -16.97 -4.07
N SER A 158 -14.15 -16.50 -4.75
CA SER A 158 -14.04 -15.37 -5.66
C SER A 158 -13.93 -14.03 -4.94
N ASP A 159 -13.99 -14.03 -3.60
CA ASP A 159 -13.89 -12.84 -2.80
C ASP A 159 -12.48 -12.27 -2.89
N LEU A 160 -12.38 -10.95 -2.93
CA LEU A 160 -11.12 -10.23 -2.90
C LEU A 160 -10.91 -9.62 -1.52
N ALA A 161 -9.65 -9.49 -1.13
CA ALA A 161 -9.24 -8.77 0.06
C ALA A 161 -8.25 -7.66 -0.30
N LEU A 162 -8.40 -6.51 0.37
CA LEU A 162 -7.38 -5.48 0.38
C LEU A 162 -6.30 -5.89 1.36
N VAL A 163 -5.10 -5.97 0.86
CA VAL A 163 -3.93 -6.40 1.62
C VAL A 163 -2.85 -5.33 1.63
N CYS A 164 -2.03 -5.36 2.66
CA CYS A 164 -0.78 -4.63 2.71
C CYS A 164 0.40 -5.59 2.72
N ASP A 165 1.44 -5.21 2.01
CA ASP A 165 2.71 -5.91 1.87
C ASP A 165 3.82 -4.91 2.18
N ALA A 166 4.63 -5.19 3.19
CA ALA A 166 5.64 -4.29 3.70
C ALA A 166 7.06 -4.75 3.34
N GLY A 167 7.90 -3.79 3.07
CA GLY A 167 9.32 -4.03 2.87
C GLY A 167 10.16 -2.90 3.42
N ARG A 168 11.47 -3.11 3.51
CA ARG A 168 12.42 -2.16 4.10
C ARG A 168 13.68 -2.03 3.27
N TYR A 169 14.24 -0.82 3.25
CA TYR A 169 15.57 -0.57 2.73
C TYR A 169 16.31 0.50 3.55
N LYS A 170 17.63 0.45 3.57
CA LYS A 170 18.49 1.35 4.35
C LYS A 170 19.04 2.44 3.46
N THR A 171 19.15 3.65 3.97
CA THR A 171 19.73 4.81 3.25
C THR A 171 21.12 5.18 3.74
N LEU A 172 21.40 4.93 5.02
CA LEU A 172 22.70 5.17 5.62
C LEU A 172 23.45 3.83 5.69
N VAL A 173 24.36 3.61 4.78
CA VAL A 173 25.26 2.45 4.80
C VAL A 173 26.68 2.98 4.88
N GLU A 174 27.41 2.60 5.91
CA GLU A 174 28.81 3.00 6.11
C GLU A 174 29.76 2.48 5.02
N THR A 175 29.32 1.51 4.25
CA THR A 175 30.07 0.96 3.13
C THR A 175 29.44 1.37 1.80
N ALA A 176 30.27 1.74 0.84
CA ALA A 176 29.95 2.39 -0.44
C ALA A 176 28.94 1.69 -1.39
N SER A 177 28.21 0.69 -0.95
CA SER A 177 27.19 0.02 -1.74
C SER A 177 25.80 0.31 -1.18
N LEU A 178 25.01 1.11 -1.88
CA LEU A 178 23.59 1.30 -1.60
C LEU A 178 22.85 -0.05 -1.68
N PRO A 179 21.78 -0.25 -0.89
CA PRO A 179 21.03 -1.49 -0.91
C PRO A 179 20.49 -1.79 -2.31
N THR A 180 20.59 -3.04 -2.70
CA THR A 180 20.21 -3.52 -4.05
C THR A 180 18.75 -3.92 -4.16
N GLY A 181 17.98 -3.85 -3.06
CA GLY A 181 16.57 -4.23 -3.06
C GLY A 181 15.81 -3.77 -1.82
N ILE A 182 14.50 -3.95 -1.87
CA ILE A 182 13.58 -3.77 -0.74
C ILE A 182 13.37 -5.15 -0.13
N SER A 183 13.89 -5.34 1.07
CA SER A 183 13.75 -6.60 1.79
C SER A 183 12.32 -6.79 2.30
N GLY A 184 11.75 -7.98 2.18
CA GLY A 184 10.41 -8.34 2.65
C GLY A 184 9.30 -8.07 1.64
N LEU A 185 9.44 -7.10 0.75
CA LEU A 185 8.38 -6.74 -0.19
C LEU A 185 8.14 -7.85 -1.22
N GLY A 186 6.89 -8.34 -1.28
CA GLY A 186 6.47 -9.42 -2.18
C GLY A 186 6.60 -10.82 -1.58
N GLU A 187 7.04 -10.97 -0.32
CA GLU A 187 7.18 -12.26 0.34
C GLU A 187 5.87 -12.69 1.02
N GLN A 188 5.26 -11.80 1.75
CA GLN A 188 4.00 -12.03 2.47
C GLN A 188 3.10 -10.81 2.29
N SER A 189 1.85 -10.91 2.73
CA SER A 189 0.96 -9.76 2.80
C SER A 189 -0.12 -9.98 3.86
N GLN A 190 -0.42 -8.94 4.62
CA GLN A 190 -1.45 -8.96 5.65
C GLN A 190 -2.80 -8.48 5.09
N ILE A 191 -3.87 -9.21 5.40
CA ILE A 191 -5.23 -8.78 5.04
C ILE A 191 -5.63 -7.62 5.96
N ILE A 192 -5.95 -6.49 5.33
CA ILE A 192 -6.44 -5.29 6.02
C ILE A 192 -7.97 -5.23 6.00
N MET A 193 -8.58 -5.61 4.88
CA MET A 193 -10.02 -5.59 4.71
C MET A 193 -10.47 -6.71 3.78
N ARG A 194 -11.47 -7.48 4.22
CA ARG A 194 -12.08 -8.56 3.42
C ARG A 194 -13.25 -8.05 2.59
N ARG A 195 -13.57 -8.78 1.54
CA ARG A 195 -14.74 -8.51 0.67
C ARG A 195 -14.70 -7.12 0.07
N VAL A 196 -13.54 -6.77 -0.51
CA VAL A 196 -13.35 -5.51 -1.25
C VAL A 196 -13.41 -5.82 -2.74
N ASP A 197 -14.44 -5.37 -3.40
CA ASP A 197 -14.67 -5.66 -4.82
C ASP A 197 -13.84 -4.79 -5.75
N TYR A 198 -13.47 -3.60 -5.30
CA TYR A 198 -12.73 -2.62 -6.09
C TYR A 198 -11.91 -1.68 -5.21
N PHE A 199 -10.69 -1.41 -5.61
CA PHE A 199 -9.80 -0.45 -4.95
C PHE A 199 -9.35 0.60 -5.96
N HIS A 200 -9.66 1.86 -5.69
CA HIS A 200 -9.32 2.97 -6.56
C HIS A 200 -8.63 4.09 -5.80
N VAL A 201 -7.56 4.62 -6.37
CA VAL A 201 -6.71 5.65 -5.77
C VAL A 201 -6.75 6.91 -6.60
N LEU A 202 -7.21 8.00 -6.01
CA LEU A 202 -7.19 9.32 -6.62
C LEU A 202 -6.14 10.19 -5.96
N LEU A 203 -5.20 10.70 -6.74
CA LEU A 203 -4.19 11.63 -6.29
C LEU A 203 -4.59 13.06 -6.65
N GLY A 204 -4.71 13.93 -5.63
CA GLY A 204 -4.88 15.35 -5.85
C GLY A 204 -3.55 15.98 -6.30
N ILE A 205 -3.56 16.73 -7.39
CA ILE A 205 -2.41 17.48 -7.88
C ILE A 205 -2.63 18.98 -7.71
N LYS A 206 -1.61 19.68 -7.23
CA LYS A 206 -1.57 21.15 -7.28
C LYS A 206 -0.80 21.57 -8.52
N GLN A 207 -1.46 22.24 -9.44
CA GLN A 207 -0.79 22.87 -10.57
C GLN A 207 -0.19 24.19 -10.09
N ASN A 208 1.13 24.34 -10.18
CA ASN A 208 1.74 25.64 -10.03
C ASN A 208 1.50 26.42 -11.32
N ASN A 209 0.53 27.33 -11.31
CA ASN A 209 0.51 28.36 -12.33
C ASN A 209 1.73 29.25 -12.07
N SER A 210 2.75 29.11 -12.89
CA SER A 210 3.79 30.13 -13.02
C SER A 210 3.14 31.31 -13.71
N ASP A 211 2.82 32.36 -12.96
CA ASP A 211 2.60 33.70 -13.47
C ASP A 211 3.88 34.24 -14.11
#